data_49d3e5903c99bdd68bb758b7822cd463
#
_entry.id   49d3e5903c99bdd68bb758b7822cd463
#
_cell.length_a   1.000
_cell.length_b   1.000
_cell.length_c   1.000
_cell.angle_alpha   90.00
_cell.angle_beta   90.00
_cell.angle_gamma   90.00
#
_symmetry.space_group_name_H-M   'P 1'
#
loop_
_entity.id
_entity.type
_entity.pdbx_description
1 polymer ?
#
loop_
_entity_poly.entity_id
_entity_poly.type
_entity_poly.pdbx_seq_one_letter_code
_entity_poly.pdbx_strand_id
1 'polypeptide(L)'
;MTKNVLIFTDLDGTLLNFKTFDVAPILPFISKLKDAGIQIIPNSSKCHFEIKEIISKINLESPYITENGAAIYIPKNLFLKQPRGSTEQGKNWVLKLGIEKDIINQKIRQNSFKKYMKFILFLRNMTKLQKSYYTGLKPESLDRTDEREFSEPLIWMGSNIELDNFKKALNEEGLSIIHGARLLHLTGLNTKGEAMKILSDYYSEIDYFDNQETNEIKVISCGGSKNDLSMLEISDYAVVIRLPDMRPISLKRKDNVFNSRKIAPLGWQETLEEMDLIKEILKTN
;
A
#
# COMPACT_ATOMS: atom_id res chain seq x y z
N MET A 1 26.43 -15.13 -0.26
CA MET A 1 25.69 -14.61 0.90
C MET A 1 24.26 -14.33 0.48
N THR A 2 23.31 -15.14 0.92
CA THR A 2 21.88 -14.89 0.68
C THR A 2 21.46 -13.66 1.50
N LYS A 3 21.06 -12.59 0.81
CA LYS A 3 20.60 -11.37 1.46
C LYS A 3 19.10 -11.49 1.73
N ASN A 4 18.67 -11.28 2.96
CA ASN A 4 17.27 -11.26 3.35
C ASN A 4 16.61 -9.99 2.80
N VAL A 5 15.65 -10.10 1.87
CA VAL A 5 15.04 -8.95 1.21
C VAL A 5 13.53 -8.98 1.31
N LEU A 6 12.96 -7.87 1.77
CA LEU A 6 11.53 -7.58 1.74
C LEU A 6 11.27 -6.48 0.69
N ILE A 7 10.38 -6.73 -0.26
CA ILE A 7 9.91 -5.73 -1.23
C ILE A 7 8.49 -5.34 -0.85
N PHE A 8 8.32 -4.15 -0.26
CA PHE A 8 7.00 -3.55 -0.05
C PHE A 8 6.58 -2.80 -1.31
N THR A 9 5.44 -3.14 -1.86
CA THR A 9 5.00 -2.54 -3.12
C THR A 9 3.58 -2.00 -3.03
N ASP A 10 3.39 -0.75 -3.49
CA ASP A 10 2.05 -0.31 -3.84
C ASP A 10 1.53 -1.13 -5.04
N LEU A 11 0.24 -1.08 -5.27
CA LEU A 11 -0.43 -1.85 -6.30
C LEU A 11 -0.77 -1.00 -7.54
N ASP A 12 -1.70 -0.07 -7.42
CA ASP A 12 -2.26 0.65 -8.57
C ASP A 12 -1.27 1.64 -9.19
N GLY A 13 -0.76 1.33 -10.37
CA GLY A 13 0.26 2.14 -11.03
C GLY A 13 1.68 1.89 -10.53
N THR A 14 1.88 0.87 -9.69
CA THR A 14 3.18 0.42 -9.20
C THR A 14 3.45 -1.02 -9.61
N LEU A 15 2.79 -2.01 -9.00
CA LEU A 15 2.87 -3.42 -9.42
C LEU A 15 1.89 -3.69 -10.57
N LEU A 16 0.71 -3.05 -10.55
CA LEU A 16 -0.35 -3.20 -11.54
C LEU A 16 -0.35 -2.02 -12.51
N ASN A 17 -0.69 -2.29 -13.77
CA ASN A 17 -0.91 -1.22 -14.73
C ASN A 17 -1.97 -0.24 -14.23
N PHE A 18 -1.71 1.06 -14.35
CA PHE A 18 -2.57 2.11 -13.81
C PHE A 18 -3.98 2.11 -14.41
N LYS A 19 -4.14 1.76 -15.69
CA LYS A 19 -5.43 1.80 -16.41
C LYS A 19 -6.15 0.46 -16.43
N THR A 20 -5.39 -0.62 -16.68
CA THR A 20 -5.96 -1.96 -16.91
C THR A 20 -5.90 -2.86 -15.70
N PHE A 21 -5.15 -2.48 -14.64
CA PHE A 21 -4.83 -3.30 -13.47
C PHE A 21 -4.14 -4.64 -13.83
N ASP A 22 -3.59 -4.74 -15.03
CA ASP A 22 -2.89 -5.92 -15.50
C ASP A 22 -1.47 -6.00 -14.90
N VAL A 23 -1.04 -7.22 -14.58
CA VAL A 23 0.29 -7.57 -14.07
C VAL A 23 0.93 -8.69 -14.89
N ALA A 24 0.19 -9.28 -15.83
CA ALA A 24 0.61 -10.45 -16.58
C ALA A 24 2.02 -10.33 -17.21
N PRO A 25 2.43 -9.17 -17.76
CA PRO A 25 3.75 -9.05 -18.39
C PRO A 25 4.94 -9.32 -17.47
N ILE A 26 4.79 -9.17 -16.14
CA ILE A 26 5.87 -9.33 -15.17
C ILE A 26 5.75 -10.56 -14.27
N LEU A 27 4.75 -11.43 -14.50
CA LEU A 27 4.57 -12.66 -13.72
C LEU A 27 5.83 -13.57 -13.71
N PRO A 28 6.55 -13.76 -14.83
CA PRO A 28 7.78 -14.53 -14.79
C PRO A 28 8.86 -13.95 -13.88
N PHE A 29 8.93 -12.61 -13.80
CA PHE A 29 9.89 -11.96 -12.91
C PHE A 29 9.47 -12.05 -11.45
N ILE A 30 8.17 -11.89 -11.15
CA ILE A 30 7.62 -12.15 -9.80
C ILE A 30 7.96 -13.57 -9.35
N SER A 31 7.81 -14.59 -10.22
CA SER A 31 8.19 -15.97 -9.90
C SER A 31 9.68 -16.08 -9.57
N LYS A 32 10.55 -15.52 -10.39
CA LYS A 32 12.00 -15.53 -10.12
C LYS A 32 12.38 -14.92 -8.76
N LEU A 33 11.74 -13.81 -8.39
CA LEU A 33 11.98 -13.19 -7.07
C LEU A 33 11.54 -14.11 -5.93
N LYS A 34 10.36 -14.73 -6.06
CA LYS A 34 9.84 -15.69 -5.08
C LYS A 34 10.75 -16.91 -4.95
N ASP A 35 11.15 -17.50 -6.07
CA ASP A 35 12.05 -18.67 -6.10
C ASP A 35 13.41 -18.36 -5.48
N ALA A 36 13.85 -17.10 -5.55
CA ALA A 36 15.05 -16.60 -4.88
C ALA A 36 14.83 -16.23 -3.39
N GLY A 37 13.67 -16.54 -2.81
CA GLY A 37 13.35 -16.29 -1.39
C GLY A 37 12.98 -14.85 -1.03
N ILE A 38 12.87 -13.95 -2.03
CA ILE A 38 12.49 -12.56 -1.81
C ILE A 38 11.00 -12.47 -1.49
N GLN A 39 10.68 -11.80 -0.39
CA GLN A 39 9.30 -11.58 0.03
C GLN A 39 8.72 -10.34 -0.64
N ILE A 40 7.66 -10.49 -1.44
CA ILE A 40 6.92 -9.38 -2.07
C ILE A 40 5.66 -9.12 -1.25
N ILE A 41 5.56 -7.92 -0.66
CA ILE A 41 4.54 -7.55 0.32
C ILE A 41 3.70 -6.40 -0.23
N PRO A 42 2.44 -6.62 -0.62
CA PRO A 42 1.53 -5.55 -0.99
C PRO A 42 1.31 -4.56 0.15
N ASN A 43 1.42 -3.26 -0.15
CA ASN A 43 1.16 -2.16 0.80
C ASN A 43 0.34 -1.08 0.09
N SER A 44 -0.98 -1.17 0.20
CA SER A 44 -1.89 -0.48 -0.70
C SER A 44 -2.98 0.34 0.00
N SER A 45 -3.58 1.27 -0.75
CA SER A 45 -4.82 1.94 -0.35
C SER A 45 -6.06 1.05 -0.49
N LYS A 46 -5.94 -0.14 -1.09
CA LYS A 46 -7.03 -1.10 -1.26
C LYS A 46 -7.42 -1.75 0.07
N CYS A 47 -8.68 -2.22 0.15
CA CYS A 47 -9.16 -3.00 1.29
C CYS A 47 -8.68 -4.46 1.22
N HIS A 48 -8.91 -5.20 2.31
CA HIS A 48 -8.56 -6.61 2.44
C HIS A 48 -9.03 -7.47 1.27
N PHE A 49 -10.29 -7.35 0.89
CA PHE A 49 -10.89 -8.19 -0.17
C PHE A 49 -10.31 -7.90 -1.55
N GLU A 50 -10.03 -6.63 -1.85
CA GLU A 50 -9.39 -6.25 -3.12
C GLU A 50 -7.96 -6.82 -3.21
N ILE A 51 -7.17 -6.70 -2.12
CA ILE A 51 -5.79 -7.21 -2.11
C ILE A 51 -5.79 -8.74 -2.19
N LYS A 52 -6.64 -9.41 -1.42
CA LYS A 52 -6.76 -10.87 -1.42
C LYS A 52 -7.05 -11.44 -2.81
N GLU A 53 -7.90 -10.78 -3.60
CA GLU A 53 -8.15 -11.18 -4.98
C GLU A 53 -6.90 -11.04 -5.86
N ILE A 54 -6.16 -9.93 -5.71
CA ILE A 54 -4.96 -9.66 -6.49
C ILE A 54 -3.87 -10.68 -6.17
N ILE A 55 -3.54 -10.89 -4.89
CA ILE A 55 -2.48 -11.83 -4.47
C ILE A 55 -2.82 -13.27 -4.89
N SER A 56 -4.10 -13.65 -4.87
CA SER A 56 -4.55 -14.96 -5.36
C SER A 56 -4.30 -15.11 -6.87
N LYS A 57 -4.60 -14.08 -7.67
CA LYS A 57 -4.39 -14.10 -9.13
C LYS A 57 -2.91 -14.21 -9.53
N ILE A 58 -2.01 -13.65 -8.73
CA ILE A 58 -0.57 -13.71 -9.00
C ILE A 58 0.14 -14.81 -8.21
N ASN A 59 -0.62 -15.69 -7.57
CA ASN A 59 -0.13 -16.78 -6.74
C ASN A 59 0.93 -16.31 -5.72
N LEU A 60 0.63 -15.23 -5.02
CA LEU A 60 1.51 -14.65 -4.00
C LEU A 60 1.02 -15.03 -2.61
N GLU A 61 1.85 -15.77 -1.87
CA GLU A 61 1.64 -16.05 -0.45
C GLU A 61 2.56 -15.16 0.38
N SER A 62 2.01 -14.08 0.92
CA SER A 62 2.75 -13.12 1.73
C SER A 62 1.80 -12.37 2.67
N PRO A 63 2.32 -11.75 3.74
CA PRO A 63 1.60 -10.71 4.43
C PRO A 63 1.25 -9.56 3.49
N TYR A 64 0.27 -8.75 3.85
CA TYR A 64 -0.07 -7.54 3.12
C TYR A 64 -0.64 -6.46 4.04
N ILE A 65 -0.49 -5.22 3.60
CA ILE A 65 -0.91 -4.02 4.32
C ILE A 65 -2.04 -3.34 3.56
N THR A 66 -3.14 -3.06 4.26
CA THR A 66 -4.38 -2.52 3.68
C THR A 66 -4.61 -1.07 4.06
N GLU A 67 -5.43 -0.38 3.27
CA GLU A 67 -6.00 0.93 3.56
C GLU A 67 -4.96 1.95 4.06
N ASN A 68 -3.83 2.05 3.32
CA ASN A 68 -2.72 2.97 3.61
C ASN A 68 -2.05 2.75 4.98
N GLY A 69 -1.86 1.50 5.37
CA GLY A 69 -1.21 1.17 6.64
C GLY A 69 -2.18 0.98 7.80
N ALA A 70 -3.48 0.92 7.55
CA ALA A 70 -4.47 0.81 8.61
C ALA A 70 -4.56 -0.60 9.23
N ALA A 71 -4.22 -1.64 8.48
CA ALA A 71 -4.13 -2.99 9.03
C ALA A 71 -3.08 -3.83 8.29
N ILE A 72 -2.46 -4.75 9.03
CA ILE A 72 -1.51 -5.74 8.52
C ILE A 72 -2.15 -7.11 8.66
N TYR A 73 -2.27 -7.82 7.56
CA TYR A 73 -2.75 -9.20 7.50
C TYR A 73 -1.58 -10.15 7.31
N ILE A 74 -1.40 -11.09 8.21
CA ILE A 74 -0.30 -12.04 8.23
C ILE A 74 -0.86 -13.46 8.16
N PRO A 75 -0.65 -14.22 7.06
CA PRO A 75 -1.12 -15.59 6.95
C PRO A 75 -0.50 -16.48 8.02
N LYS A 76 -1.32 -17.22 8.76
CA LYS A 76 -0.88 -18.08 9.88
C LYS A 76 0.03 -19.22 9.46
N ASN A 77 -0.11 -19.70 8.22
CA ASN A 77 0.73 -20.77 7.68
C ASN A 77 2.16 -20.33 7.36
N LEU A 78 2.41 -19.01 7.23
CA LEU A 78 3.75 -18.49 6.98
C LEU A 78 4.55 -18.21 8.26
N PHE A 79 3.86 -18.05 9.39
CA PHE A 79 4.48 -17.63 10.63
C PHE A 79 3.93 -18.45 11.80
N LEU A 80 4.82 -19.18 12.50
CA LEU A 80 4.46 -20.01 13.64
C LEU A 80 4.12 -19.21 14.90
N LYS A 81 4.67 -17.99 15.00
CA LYS A 81 4.47 -17.11 16.16
C LYS A 81 3.42 -16.04 15.85
N GLN A 82 2.49 -15.84 16.76
CA GLN A 82 1.52 -14.75 16.65
C GLN A 82 2.18 -13.39 16.92
N PRO A 83 2.01 -12.38 16.03
CA PRO A 83 2.48 -11.02 16.28
C PRO A 83 1.83 -10.42 17.52
N ARG A 84 2.62 -9.74 18.35
CA ARG A 84 2.11 -9.08 19.55
C ARG A 84 1.07 -8.02 19.19
N GLY A 85 -0.08 -8.05 19.88
CA GLY A 85 -1.18 -7.11 19.63
C GLY A 85 -2.08 -7.47 18.44
N SER A 86 -1.79 -8.57 17.74
CA SER A 86 -2.68 -9.06 16.68
C SER A 86 -3.87 -9.83 17.24
N THR A 87 -4.94 -9.85 16.46
CA THR A 87 -6.11 -10.70 16.67
C THR A 87 -6.21 -11.75 15.58
N GLU A 88 -6.87 -12.86 15.90
CA GLU A 88 -7.12 -13.90 14.91
C GLU A 88 -8.35 -13.56 14.05
N GLN A 89 -8.19 -13.58 12.72
CA GLN A 89 -9.26 -13.36 11.76
C GLN A 89 -9.16 -14.39 10.62
N GLY A 90 -9.93 -15.44 10.72
CA GLY A 90 -9.88 -16.57 9.78
C GLY A 90 -8.50 -17.21 9.68
N LYS A 91 -7.88 -17.15 8.50
CA LYS A 91 -6.54 -17.72 8.25
C LYS A 91 -5.39 -16.74 8.54
N ASN A 92 -5.68 -15.55 9.08
CA ASN A 92 -4.67 -14.53 9.31
C ASN A 92 -4.58 -14.13 10.80
N TRP A 93 -3.39 -13.69 11.21
CA TRP A 93 -3.20 -12.73 12.28
C TRP A 93 -3.41 -11.34 11.73
N VAL A 94 -4.16 -10.49 12.42
CA VAL A 94 -4.46 -9.11 11.97
C VAL A 94 -4.02 -8.11 13.03
N LEU A 95 -3.13 -7.19 12.64
CA LEU A 95 -2.75 -6.02 13.43
C LEU A 95 -3.56 -4.83 12.91
N LYS A 96 -4.46 -4.30 13.72
CA LYS A 96 -5.23 -3.09 13.44
C LYS A 96 -4.46 -1.88 13.94
N LEU A 97 -4.07 -0.98 13.05
CA LEU A 97 -3.32 0.24 13.34
C LEU A 97 -4.18 1.49 13.12
N GLY A 98 -5.16 1.39 12.23
CA GLY A 98 -6.07 2.49 11.86
C GLY A 98 -7.30 2.59 12.76
N ILE A 99 -8.01 3.71 12.61
CA ILE A 99 -9.31 3.95 13.24
C ILE A 99 -10.40 3.27 12.40
N GLU A 100 -11.31 2.55 13.05
CA GLU A 100 -12.43 1.87 12.38
C GLU A 100 -13.35 2.89 11.67
N LYS A 101 -13.82 2.53 10.49
CA LYS A 101 -14.65 3.37 9.60
C LYS A 101 -15.87 3.94 10.30
N ASP A 102 -16.50 3.17 11.18
CA ASP A 102 -17.69 3.64 11.91
C ASP A 102 -17.35 4.76 12.89
N ILE A 103 -16.19 4.71 13.55
CA ILE A 103 -15.68 5.78 14.40
C ILE A 103 -15.35 7.02 13.56
N ILE A 104 -14.71 6.85 12.41
CA ILE A 104 -14.45 7.94 11.45
C ILE A 104 -15.77 8.62 11.07
N ASN A 105 -16.77 7.82 10.68
CA ASN A 105 -18.09 8.31 10.30
C ASN A 105 -18.83 9.01 11.44
N GLN A 106 -18.67 8.54 12.67
CA GLN A 106 -19.24 9.22 13.85
C GLN A 106 -18.59 10.59 14.07
N LYS A 107 -17.23 10.66 14.00
CA LYS A 107 -16.50 11.91 14.19
C LYS A 107 -16.87 12.98 13.16
N ILE A 108 -16.93 12.65 11.87
CA ILE A 108 -17.23 13.63 10.81
C ILE A 108 -18.69 14.11 10.80
N ARG A 109 -19.61 13.47 11.55
CA ARG A 109 -20.98 13.96 11.73
C ARG A 109 -21.08 15.09 12.75
N GLN A 110 -20.02 15.39 13.50
CA GLN A 110 -20.00 16.49 14.47
C GLN A 110 -20.22 17.85 13.80
N ASN A 111 -20.71 18.82 14.57
CA ASN A 111 -21.06 20.14 14.05
C ASN A 111 -19.87 20.87 13.42
N SER A 112 -18.66 20.65 13.93
CA SER A 112 -17.39 21.21 13.42
C SER A 112 -17.15 20.90 11.94
N PHE A 113 -17.61 19.75 11.45
CA PHE A 113 -17.41 19.28 10.10
C PHE A 113 -18.57 19.60 9.13
N LYS A 114 -19.74 20.00 9.62
CA LYS A 114 -20.94 20.26 8.78
C LYS A 114 -20.66 21.18 7.59
N LYS A 115 -19.87 22.24 7.80
CA LYS A 115 -19.54 23.22 6.76
C LYS A 115 -18.76 22.63 5.59
N TYR A 116 -18.05 21.50 5.80
CA TYR A 116 -17.24 20.83 4.78
C TYR A 116 -18.01 19.77 4.01
N MET A 117 -19.09 19.23 4.56
CA MET A 117 -19.84 18.11 3.96
C MET A 117 -20.37 18.40 2.55
N LYS A 118 -20.69 19.65 2.23
CA LYS A 118 -21.12 20.09 0.91
C LYS A 118 -20.04 19.95 -0.18
N PHE A 119 -18.77 19.82 0.21
CA PHE A 119 -17.64 19.65 -0.70
C PHE A 119 -17.19 18.20 -0.86
N ILE A 120 -17.86 17.26 -0.18
CA ILE A 120 -17.43 15.86 -0.13
C ILE A 120 -18.44 14.98 -0.86
N LEU A 121 -17.95 14.26 -1.85
CA LEU A 121 -18.67 13.16 -2.46
C LEU A 121 -18.00 11.84 -2.06
N PHE A 122 -18.57 11.14 -1.09
CA PHE A 122 -18.07 9.84 -0.65
C PHE A 122 -18.33 8.76 -1.69
N LEU A 123 -17.38 7.84 -1.88
CA LEU A 123 -17.49 6.73 -2.83
C LEU A 123 -18.76 5.89 -2.59
N ARG A 124 -19.11 5.61 -1.34
CA ARG A 124 -20.32 4.86 -0.95
C ARG A 124 -21.63 5.50 -1.44
N ASN A 125 -21.66 6.81 -1.65
CA ASN A 125 -22.83 7.57 -2.09
C ASN A 125 -22.91 7.72 -3.63
N MET A 126 -21.92 7.21 -4.35
CA MET A 126 -21.86 7.28 -5.81
C MET A 126 -22.68 6.16 -6.47
N THR A 127 -23.24 6.46 -7.64
CA THR A 127 -23.81 5.43 -8.52
C THR A 127 -22.71 4.49 -9.03
N LYS A 128 -23.07 3.28 -9.48
CA LYS A 128 -22.08 2.34 -10.08
C LYS A 128 -21.29 2.98 -11.22
N LEU A 129 -21.95 3.79 -12.06
CA LEU A 129 -21.29 4.50 -13.15
C LEU A 129 -20.25 5.51 -12.65
N GLN A 130 -20.59 6.30 -11.63
CA GLN A 130 -19.66 7.24 -11.00
C GLN A 130 -18.49 6.50 -10.33
N LYS A 131 -18.78 5.43 -9.58
CA LYS A 131 -17.73 4.59 -8.98
C LYS A 131 -16.74 4.08 -10.04
N SER A 132 -17.26 3.51 -11.15
CA SER A 132 -16.43 3.01 -12.25
C SER A 132 -15.59 4.14 -12.88
N TYR A 133 -16.18 5.30 -13.11
CA TYR A 133 -15.48 6.47 -13.67
C TYR A 133 -14.30 6.94 -12.78
N TYR A 134 -14.54 7.12 -11.48
CA TYR A 134 -13.53 7.63 -10.57
C TYR A 134 -12.49 6.59 -10.15
N THR A 135 -12.87 5.33 -10.02
CA THR A 135 -11.95 4.26 -9.62
C THR A 135 -11.23 3.61 -10.80
N GLY A 136 -11.81 3.67 -12.00
CA GLY A 136 -11.38 2.92 -13.17
C GLY A 136 -11.68 1.42 -13.10
N LEU A 137 -12.40 0.96 -12.06
CA LEU A 137 -12.77 -0.44 -11.89
C LEU A 137 -13.96 -0.82 -12.79
N LYS A 138 -13.99 -2.08 -13.20
CA LYS A 138 -15.13 -2.65 -13.90
C LYS A 138 -16.32 -2.82 -12.95
N PRO A 139 -17.58 -2.77 -13.44
CA PRO A 139 -18.78 -2.87 -12.61
C PRO A 139 -18.82 -4.06 -11.66
N GLU A 140 -18.32 -5.21 -12.07
CA GLU A 140 -18.27 -6.46 -11.29
C GLU A 140 -17.31 -6.40 -10.09
N SER A 141 -16.38 -5.47 -10.10
CA SER A 141 -15.38 -5.28 -9.01
C SER A 141 -15.76 -4.17 -8.04
N LEU A 142 -16.86 -3.42 -8.31
CA LEU A 142 -17.22 -2.24 -7.52
C LEU A 142 -17.78 -2.55 -6.13
N ASP A 143 -18.50 -3.66 -6.00
CA ASP A 143 -19.18 -3.99 -4.74
C ASP A 143 -18.16 -4.18 -3.59
N ARG A 144 -16.94 -4.62 -3.90
CA ARG A 144 -15.85 -4.78 -2.91
C ARG A 144 -15.23 -3.48 -2.43
N THR A 145 -15.39 -2.39 -3.19
CA THR A 145 -14.84 -1.09 -2.79
C THR A 145 -15.53 -0.51 -1.55
N ASP A 146 -16.70 -0.99 -1.22
CA ASP A 146 -17.48 -0.56 -0.05
C ASP A 146 -17.12 -1.37 1.22
N GLU A 147 -16.41 -2.50 1.08
CA GLU A 147 -15.99 -3.40 2.17
C GLU A 147 -14.71 -2.91 2.88
N ARG A 148 -14.62 -1.60 3.09
CA ARG A 148 -13.50 -0.97 3.81
C ARG A 148 -13.77 -0.94 5.30
N GLU A 149 -12.72 -1.17 6.08
CA GLU A 149 -12.79 -1.20 7.53
C GLU A 149 -12.23 0.08 8.20
N PHE A 150 -11.30 0.80 7.54
CA PHE A 150 -10.50 1.87 8.16
C PHE A 150 -10.45 3.16 7.36
N SER A 151 -11.18 3.27 6.26
CA SER A 151 -11.14 4.47 5.42
C SER A 151 -12.43 4.72 4.65
N GLU A 152 -12.65 5.99 4.31
CA GLU A 152 -13.72 6.45 3.43
C GLU A 152 -13.13 7.16 2.23
N PRO A 153 -13.13 6.54 1.05
CA PRO A 153 -12.72 7.19 -0.19
C PRO A 153 -13.71 8.28 -0.59
N LEU A 154 -13.16 9.38 -1.09
CA LEU A 154 -13.96 10.54 -1.48
C LEU A 154 -13.35 11.34 -2.62
N ILE A 155 -14.19 12.14 -3.26
CA ILE A 155 -13.81 13.25 -4.14
C ILE A 155 -14.04 14.55 -3.38
N TRP A 156 -13.07 15.46 -3.45
CA TRP A 156 -13.19 16.81 -2.94
C TRP A 156 -13.61 17.78 -4.05
N MET A 157 -14.67 18.54 -3.82
CA MET A 157 -15.25 19.48 -4.79
C MET A 157 -15.07 20.95 -4.38
N GLY A 158 -14.43 21.21 -3.23
CA GLY A 158 -14.13 22.57 -2.77
C GLY A 158 -12.78 23.08 -3.26
N SER A 159 -12.42 24.28 -2.84
CA SER A 159 -11.11 24.89 -3.12
C SER A 159 -9.99 24.18 -2.32
N ASN A 160 -8.74 24.40 -2.71
CA ASN A 160 -7.57 23.92 -1.96
C ASN A 160 -7.50 24.54 -0.56
N ILE A 161 -7.91 25.81 -0.40
CA ILE A 161 -7.92 26.49 0.91
C ILE A 161 -8.92 25.78 1.85
N GLU A 162 -10.11 25.44 1.35
CA GLU A 162 -11.11 24.72 2.12
C GLU A 162 -10.65 23.30 2.46
N LEU A 163 -9.96 22.61 1.55
CA LEU A 163 -9.36 21.32 1.80
C LEU A 163 -8.30 21.38 2.91
N ASP A 164 -7.43 22.39 2.87
CA ASP A 164 -6.39 22.54 3.89
C ASP A 164 -6.98 22.91 5.27
N ASN A 165 -8.04 23.71 5.31
CA ASN A 165 -8.77 23.96 6.54
C ASN A 165 -9.47 22.68 7.06
N PHE A 166 -10.03 21.87 6.17
CA PHE A 166 -10.63 20.58 6.53
C PHE A 166 -9.59 19.62 7.08
N LYS A 167 -8.41 19.50 6.46
CA LYS A 167 -7.30 18.68 6.97
C LYS A 167 -6.87 19.10 8.38
N LYS A 168 -6.77 20.41 8.65
CA LYS A 168 -6.42 20.91 9.99
C LYS A 168 -7.46 20.47 11.02
N ALA A 169 -8.75 20.67 10.73
CA ALA A 169 -9.83 20.25 11.62
C ALA A 169 -9.86 18.72 11.83
N LEU A 170 -9.54 17.92 10.80
CA LEU A 170 -9.44 16.47 10.92
C LEU A 170 -8.28 16.05 11.83
N ASN A 171 -7.10 16.69 11.69
CA ASN A 171 -5.94 16.37 12.51
C ASN A 171 -6.18 16.61 14.01
N GLU A 172 -6.97 17.63 14.37
CA GLU A 172 -7.39 17.89 15.76
C GLU A 172 -8.22 16.75 16.35
N GLU A 173 -8.89 15.98 15.48
CA GLU A 173 -9.70 14.81 15.86
C GLU A 173 -8.98 13.47 15.64
N GLY A 174 -7.66 13.48 15.32
CA GLY A 174 -6.87 12.28 15.06
C GLY A 174 -7.19 11.62 13.71
N LEU A 175 -7.78 12.37 12.76
CA LEU A 175 -8.09 11.93 11.41
C LEU A 175 -7.19 12.63 10.38
N SER A 176 -7.10 12.06 9.19
CA SER A 176 -6.33 12.63 8.09
C SER A 176 -6.98 12.40 6.73
N ILE A 177 -6.54 13.16 5.73
CA ILE A 177 -6.82 12.92 4.31
C ILE A 177 -5.53 12.51 3.61
N ILE A 178 -5.53 11.31 3.08
CA ILE A 178 -4.43 10.76 2.29
C ILE A 178 -4.77 10.86 0.80
N HIS A 179 -3.82 11.35 0.00
CA HIS A 179 -3.95 11.39 -1.46
C HIS A 179 -3.48 10.06 -2.04
N GLY A 180 -4.41 9.21 -2.48
CA GLY A 180 -4.13 8.05 -3.30
C GLY A 180 -3.89 8.44 -4.76
N ALA A 181 -3.67 7.45 -5.62
CA ALA A 181 -3.46 7.68 -7.05
C ALA A 181 -4.70 8.24 -7.78
N ARG A 182 -5.91 7.98 -7.27
CA ARG A 182 -7.19 8.38 -7.90
C ARG A 182 -8.12 9.14 -6.97
N LEU A 183 -8.19 8.75 -5.71
CA LEU A 183 -9.14 9.26 -4.73
C LEU A 183 -8.41 9.82 -3.51
N LEU A 184 -9.08 10.70 -2.79
CA LEU A 184 -8.72 11.03 -1.43
C LEU A 184 -9.30 9.97 -0.48
N HIS A 185 -8.57 9.65 0.58
CA HIS A 185 -9.01 8.71 1.60
C HIS A 185 -9.05 9.42 2.95
N LEU A 186 -10.24 9.53 3.53
CA LEU A 186 -10.42 9.94 4.92
C LEU A 186 -10.14 8.72 5.80
N THR A 187 -9.19 8.85 6.72
CA THR A 187 -8.68 7.74 7.54
C THR A 187 -8.13 8.26 8.87
N GLY A 188 -7.58 7.40 9.71
CA GLY A 188 -6.78 7.77 10.88
C GLY A 188 -5.43 8.39 10.49
N LEU A 189 -4.50 8.45 11.43
CA LEU A 189 -3.14 8.98 11.23
C LEU A 189 -2.14 7.90 10.75
N ASN A 190 -2.61 6.68 10.53
CA ASN A 190 -1.80 5.56 10.03
C ASN A 190 -1.15 5.86 8.68
N THR A 191 0.03 5.32 8.45
CA THR A 191 0.79 5.49 7.20
C THR A 191 1.32 4.15 6.67
N LYS A 192 1.56 4.08 5.35
CA LYS A 192 2.21 2.91 4.73
C LYS A 192 3.61 2.65 5.32
N GLY A 193 4.35 3.70 5.66
CA GLY A 193 5.69 3.59 6.22
C GLY A 193 5.69 2.99 7.63
N GLU A 194 4.78 3.44 8.49
CA GLU A 194 4.65 2.89 9.84
C GLU A 194 4.30 1.40 9.83
N ALA A 195 3.29 1.01 9.05
CA ALA A 195 2.90 -0.39 8.91
C ALA A 195 4.01 -1.25 8.29
N MET A 196 4.75 -0.72 7.31
CA MET A 196 5.94 -1.36 6.73
C MET A 196 7.00 -1.61 7.80
N LYS A 197 7.30 -0.60 8.61
CA LYS A 197 8.30 -0.74 9.70
C LYS A 197 7.89 -1.81 10.70
N ILE A 198 6.66 -1.78 11.19
CA ILE A 198 6.13 -2.78 12.14
C ILE A 198 6.26 -4.20 11.58
N LEU A 199 5.91 -4.40 10.32
CA LEU A 199 6.01 -5.73 9.70
C LEU A 199 7.46 -6.15 9.48
N SER A 200 8.35 -5.24 9.09
CA SER A 200 9.79 -5.52 8.94
C SER A 200 10.44 -5.88 10.28
N ASP A 201 10.11 -5.15 11.34
CA ASP A 201 10.58 -5.45 12.69
C ASP A 201 10.12 -6.85 13.14
N TYR A 202 8.88 -7.23 12.80
CA TYR A 202 8.36 -8.56 13.11
C TYR A 202 9.10 -9.68 12.36
N TYR A 203 9.44 -9.50 11.08
CA TYR A 203 10.27 -10.46 10.33
C TYR A 203 11.64 -10.67 11.00
N SER A 204 12.23 -9.61 11.56
CA SER A 204 13.49 -9.69 12.31
C SER A 204 13.31 -10.41 13.65
N GLU A 205 12.22 -10.16 14.38
CA GLU A 205 11.94 -10.78 15.69
C GLU A 205 11.75 -12.29 15.63
N ILE A 206 11.20 -12.80 14.52
CA ILE A 206 10.92 -14.25 14.36
C ILE A 206 12.04 -15.00 13.65
N ASP A 207 13.11 -14.30 13.27
CA ASP A 207 14.23 -14.86 12.48
C ASP A 207 13.76 -15.63 11.24
N TYR A 208 12.85 -15.01 10.50
CA TYR A 208 12.10 -15.63 9.40
C TYR A 208 13.00 -16.29 8.35
N PHE A 209 14.17 -15.70 8.08
CA PHE A 209 15.07 -16.18 7.03
C PHE A 209 16.07 -17.24 7.49
N ASP A 210 16.11 -17.57 8.78
CA ASP A 210 17.00 -18.60 9.37
C ASP A 210 18.46 -18.52 8.84
N ASN A 211 18.97 -17.30 8.70
CA ASN A 211 20.26 -17.07 8.07
C ASN A 211 21.33 -16.78 9.12
N GLN A 212 22.11 -17.80 9.50
CA GLN A 212 23.14 -17.73 10.55
C GLN A 212 24.28 -16.73 10.25
N GLU A 213 24.45 -16.26 9.00
CA GLU A 213 25.55 -15.39 8.63
C GLU A 213 25.25 -13.91 8.73
N THR A 214 24.00 -13.47 8.50
CA THR A 214 23.58 -12.07 8.66
C THR A 214 22.08 -11.98 8.95
N ASN A 215 21.71 -11.50 10.14
CA ASN A 215 20.30 -11.21 10.48
C ASN A 215 19.82 -9.87 9.87
N GLU A 216 20.59 -9.26 8.98
CA GLU A 216 20.23 -7.97 8.40
C GLU A 216 19.23 -8.13 7.26
N ILE A 217 18.02 -7.62 7.47
CA ILE A 217 16.97 -7.55 6.45
C ILE A 217 17.12 -6.25 5.67
N LYS A 218 17.13 -6.35 4.33
CA LYS A 218 17.08 -5.19 3.45
C LYS A 218 15.65 -4.94 2.98
N VAL A 219 15.19 -3.72 3.16
CA VAL A 219 13.84 -3.29 2.80
C VAL A 219 13.87 -2.44 1.53
N ILE A 220 13.21 -2.92 0.49
CA ILE A 220 12.94 -2.17 -0.73
C ILE A 220 11.48 -1.72 -0.69
N SER A 221 11.20 -0.45 -0.97
CA SER A 221 9.84 0.03 -1.14
C SER A 221 9.61 0.52 -2.57
N CYS A 222 8.46 0.17 -3.16
CA CYS A 222 8.08 0.55 -4.51
C CYS A 222 6.76 1.33 -4.48
N GLY A 223 6.73 2.54 -5.07
CA GLY A 223 5.55 3.39 -5.09
C GLY A 223 5.69 4.55 -6.09
N GLY A 224 4.60 5.25 -6.37
CA GLY A 224 4.60 6.35 -7.34
C GLY A 224 3.71 7.53 -6.97
N SER A 225 2.96 7.45 -5.88
CA SER A 225 2.01 8.47 -5.43
C SER A 225 2.30 8.99 -4.03
N LYS A 226 1.60 10.06 -3.62
CA LYS A 226 1.91 10.79 -2.37
C LYS A 226 1.75 9.94 -1.11
N ASN A 227 0.83 8.97 -1.10
CA ASN A 227 0.66 8.05 0.03
C ASN A 227 1.83 7.07 0.19
N ASP A 228 2.69 6.94 -0.82
CA ASP A 228 3.86 6.07 -0.78
C ASP A 228 5.07 6.76 -0.14
N LEU A 229 5.06 8.10 -0.03
CA LEU A 229 6.18 8.87 0.50
C LEU A 229 6.66 8.35 1.85
N SER A 230 5.74 8.01 2.75
CA SER A 230 6.10 7.53 4.09
C SER A 230 6.92 6.25 4.09
N MET A 231 6.68 5.31 3.16
CA MET A 231 7.48 4.09 3.05
C MET A 231 8.76 4.31 2.22
N LEU A 232 8.69 5.13 1.16
CA LEU A 232 9.84 5.42 0.30
C LEU A 232 10.95 6.20 1.02
N GLU A 233 10.59 7.05 1.98
CA GLU A 233 11.57 7.84 2.74
C GLU A 233 12.34 7.02 3.79
N ILE A 234 11.78 5.92 4.30
CA ILE A 234 12.36 5.17 5.43
C ILE A 234 12.93 3.80 5.07
N SER A 235 12.65 3.27 3.87
CA SER A 235 13.21 2.00 3.39
C SER A 235 14.70 2.10 3.09
N ASP A 236 15.45 0.99 3.04
CA ASP A 236 16.85 0.98 2.62
C ASP A 236 16.99 1.44 1.17
N TYR A 237 16.07 0.98 0.30
CA TYR A 237 16.05 1.31 -1.12
C TYR A 237 14.65 1.77 -1.52
N ALA A 238 14.56 2.91 -2.19
CA ALA A 238 13.31 3.48 -2.69
C ALA A 238 13.22 3.37 -4.21
N VAL A 239 12.18 2.72 -4.71
CA VAL A 239 11.89 2.58 -6.15
C VAL A 239 10.67 3.44 -6.48
N VAL A 240 10.90 4.54 -7.17
CA VAL A 240 9.86 5.49 -7.58
C VAL A 240 9.36 5.11 -8.96
N ILE A 241 8.12 4.64 -9.04
CA ILE A 241 7.49 4.23 -10.30
C ILE A 241 6.82 5.42 -10.98
N ARG A 242 7.13 5.61 -12.25
CA ARG A 242 6.52 6.64 -13.08
C ARG A 242 5.04 6.35 -13.32
N LEU A 243 4.18 7.28 -12.90
CA LEU A 243 2.76 7.26 -13.24
C LEU A 243 2.51 7.91 -14.62
N PRO A 244 1.52 7.44 -15.39
CA PRO A 244 1.17 8.08 -16.66
C PRO A 244 0.65 9.50 -16.39
N ASP A 245 1.07 10.45 -17.25
CA ASP A 245 0.61 11.84 -17.27
C ASP A 245 0.80 12.62 -15.94
N MET A 246 1.63 12.11 -15.04
CA MET A 246 1.96 12.74 -13.76
C MET A 246 3.46 13.02 -13.64
N ARG A 247 3.81 14.10 -12.94
CA ARG A 247 5.20 14.33 -12.53
C ARG A 247 5.57 13.31 -11.46
N PRO A 248 6.79 12.72 -11.52
CA PRO A 248 7.28 11.85 -10.45
C PRO A 248 7.24 12.57 -9.10
N ILE A 249 6.94 11.82 -8.05
CA ILE A 249 7.04 12.33 -6.68
C ILE A 249 8.51 12.61 -6.34
N SER A 250 8.75 13.65 -5.54
CA SER A 250 10.10 14.00 -5.06
C SER A 250 10.28 13.52 -3.63
N LEU A 251 11.35 12.77 -3.39
CA LEU A 251 11.77 12.36 -2.06
C LEU A 251 12.73 13.40 -1.45
N LYS A 252 12.75 13.49 -0.13
CA LYS A 252 13.72 14.28 0.62
C LYS A 252 15.11 13.64 0.58
N ARG A 253 15.13 12.29 0.74
CA ARG A 253 16.35 11.49 0.60
C ARG A 253 16.88 11.51 -0.84
N LYS A 254 18.19 11.31 -1.01
CA LYS A 254 18.85 11.20 -2.32
C LYS A 254 19.54 9.87 -2.52
N ASP A 255 19.94 9.23 -1.45
CA ASP A 255 20.68 7.97 -1.49
C ASP A 255 19.73 6.79 -1.67
N ASN A 256 20.16 5.80 -2.46
CA ASN A 256 19.42 4.58 -2.76
C ASN A 256 18.02 4.83 -3.33
N VAL A 257 17.88 5.86 -4.18
CA VAL A 257 16.64 6.19 -4.89
C VAL A 257 16.76 5.80 -6.35
N PHE A 258 15.86 4.95 -6.82
CA PHE A 258 15.80 4.43 -8.17
C PHE A 258 14.50 4.90 -8.83
N ASN A 259 14.59 5.48 -10.00
CA ASN A 259 13.43 6.00 -10.73
C ASN A 259 13.17 5.15 -11.97
N SER A 260 11.96 4.63 -12.14
CA SER A 260 11.62 3.89 -13.33
C SER A 260 11.56 4.79 -14.57
N ARG A 261 11.99 4.25 -15.72
CA ARG A 261 11.82 4.91 -17.02
C ARG A 261 10.45 4.60 -17.64
N LYS A 262 10.00 3.35 -17.46
CA LYS A 262 8.69 2.89 -17.91
C LYS A 262 7.63 3.08 -16.83
N ILE A 263 6.38 3.04 -17.25
CA ILE A 263 5.22 2.96 -16.36
C ILE A 263 5.02 1.50 -15.88
N ALA A 264 4.20 1.34 -14.83
CA ALA A 264 3.79 0.02 -14.32
C ALA A 264 3.07 -0.83 -15.38
N PRO A 265 3.23 -2.16 -15.35
CA PRO A 265 4.06 -2.94 -14.44
C PRO A 265 5.53 -3.06 -14.88
N LEU A 266 5.86 -2.74 -16.14
CA LEU A 266 7.21 -2.89 -16.69
C LEU A 266 8.23 -2.00 -16.00
N GLY A 267 7.84 -0.82 -15.50
CA GLY A 267 8.72 0.06 -14.74
C GLY A 267 9.15 -0.55 -13.41
N TRP A 268 8.26 -1.29 -12.75
CA TRP A 268 8.57 -2.03 -11.53
C TRP A 268 9.62 -3.11 -11.78
N GLN A 269 9.42 -3.92 -12.82
CA GLN A 269 10.37 -4.96 -13.19
C GLN A 269 11.74 -4.38 -13.58
N GLU A 270 11.78 -3.46 -14.56
CA GLU A 270 13.05 -2.93 -15.09
C GLU A 270 13.91 -2.31 -14.00
N THR A 271 13.27 -1.58 -13.06
CA THR A 271 14.02 -0.89 -12.02
C THR A 271 14.60 -1.87 -11.01
N LEU A 272 13.85 -2.89 -10.61
CA LEU A 272 14.35 -3.94 -9.71
C LEU A 272 15.43 -4.79 -10.37
N GLU A 273 15.29 -5.14 -11.66
CA GLU A 273 16.31 -5.87 -12.42
C GLU A 273 17.63 -5.09 -12.55
N GLU A 274 17.60 -3.76 -12.52
CA GLU A 274 18.79 -2.91 -12.59
C GLU A 274 19.51 -2.74 -11.24
N MET A 275 18.87 -3.06 -10.11
CA MET A 275 19.47 -2.95 -8.78
C MET A 275 20.51 -4.05 -8.56
N ASP A 276 21.73 -3.67 -8.16
CA ASP A 276 22.82 -4.63 -7.94
C ASP A 276 22.48 -5.64 -6.84
N LEU A 277 21.76 -5.23 -5.79
CA LEU A 277 21.24 -6.12 -4.76
C LEU A 277 20.40 -7.27 -5.34
N ILE A 278 19.47 -6.96 -6.24
CA ILE A 278 18.59 -7.96 -6.87
C ILE A 278 19.36 -8.83 -7.85
N LYS A 279 20.27 -8.24 -8.66
CA LYS A 279 21.13 -8.98 -9.60
C LYS A 279 21.99 -10.01 -8.89
N GLU A 280 22.59 -9.65 -7.75
CA GLU A 280 23.42 -10.56 -6.97
C GLU A 280 22.60 -11.76 -6.46
N ILE A 281 21.41 -11.52 -5.90
CA ILE A 281 20.54 -12.59 -5.40
C ILE A 281 20.11 -13.53 -6.54
N LEU A 282 19.68 -12.97 -7.67
CA LEU A 282 19.21 -13.77 -8.82
C LEU A 282 20.33 -14.51 -9.58
N LYS A 283 21.60 -14.18 -9.36
CA LYS A 283 22.74 -14.93 -9.90
C LYS A 283 23.15 -16.12 -9.02
N THR A 284 22.84 -16.05 -7.74
CA THR A 284 23.29 -17.04 -6.75
C THR A 284 22.31 -18.22 -6.63
N ASN A 285 21.08 -18.03 -7.12
CA ASN A 285 20.02 -19.03 -7.20
C ASN A 285 19.78 -19.45 -8.67
#